data_32e9a63843809cbc829416bcacd77eca
#
_entry.id   32e9a63843809cbc829416bcacd77eca
#
_cell.length_a   1.000
_cell.length_b   1.000
_cell.length_c   1.000
_cell.angle_alpha   90.00
_cell.angle_beta   90.00
_cell.angle_gamma   90.00
#
_symmetry.space_group_name_H-M   'P 1'
#
loop_
_entity.id
_entity.type
_entity.pdbx_description
1 polymer ?
#
loop_
_entity_poly.entity_id
_entity_poly.type
_entity_poly.pdbx_seq_one_letter_code
_entity_poly.pdbx_strand_id
1 'polypeptide(L)' 'MKVRASVKPICDQCKVIRREGKVRVICVTPKHKQVQG' A
#
# COMPACT_ATOMS: atom_id res chain seq x y z
N MET A 1 5.65 -6.92 -3.30
CA MET A 1 4.58 -5.93 -3.54
C MET A 1 3.29 -6.64 -3.86
N LYS A 2 2.19 -6.19 -3.28
CA LYS A 2 0.87 -6.77 -3.50
C LYS A 2 0.05 -5.87 -4.39
N VAL A 3 -0.64 -6.45 -5.35
CA VAL A 3 -1.53 -5.71 -6.23
C VAL A 3 -2.94 -6.25 -6.00
N ARG A 4 -3.79 -5.42 -5.41
CA ARG A 4 -5.15 -5.82 -5.04
C ARG A 4 -6.12 -4.68 -5.25
N ALA A 5 -7.39 -5.02 -5.42
CA ALA A 5 -8.43 -4.01 -5.54
C ALA A 5 -8.62 -3.23 -4.24
N SER A 6 -8.31 -3.85 -3.12
CA SER A 6 -8.44 -3.21 -1.81
C SER A 6 -7.12 -3.35 -1.06
N VAL A 7 -6.50 -2.22 -0.73
CA VAL A 7 -5.23 -2.21 0.00
C VAL A 7 -5.45 -1.59 1.37
N LYS A 8 -4.74 -2.13 2.36
CA LYS A 8 -4.84 -1.65 3.73
C LYS A 8 -3.47 -1.68 4.39
N PRO A 9 -3.22 -0.77 5.35
CA PRO A 9 -1.99 -0.85 6.13
C PRO A 9 -1.98 -2.15 6.96
N ILE A 10 -0.85 -2.82 6.92
CA ILE A 10 -0.70 -4.10 7.61
C ILE A 10 -0.12 -3.90 9.00
N CYS A 11 0.68 -2.86 9.17
CA CYS A 11 1.31 -2.57 10.45
C CYS A 11 1.27 -1.08 10.72
N ASP A 12 1.73 -0.70 11.94
CA ASP A 12 1.71 0.69 12.36
C ASP A 12 2.62 1.57 11.52
N GLN A 13 3.60 0.98 10.86
CA GLN A 13 4.55 1.72 10.03
C GLN A 13 4.06 1.93 8.61
N CYS A 14 2.97 1.30 8.24
CA CYS A 14 2.41 1.42 6.90
C CYS A 14 1.67 2.74 6.75
N LYS A 15 1.80 3.34 5.58
CA LYS A 15 1.09 4.57 5.26
C LYS A 15 0.35 4.39 3.94
N VAL A 16 -0.88 4.87 3.91
CA VAL A 16 -1.70 4.85 2.70
C VAL A 16 -1.53 6.17 1.99
N ILE A 17 -1.12 6.10 0.72
CA ILE A 17 -0.97 7.30 -0.10
C ILE A 17 -1.79 7.13 -1.37
N ARG A 18 -2.11 8.25 -1.98
CA ARG A 18 -2.82 8.25 -3.25
C ARG A 18 -1.95 8.95 -4.29
N ARG A 19 -1.71 8.27 -5.40
CA ARG A 19 -0.83 8.80 -6.43
C ARG A 19 -1.39 8.49 -7.79
N GLU A 20 -1.59 9.52 -8.60
CA GLU A 20 -2.12 9.38 -9.96
C GLU A 20 -3.41 8.56 -10.03
N GLY A 21 -4.30 8.80 -9.09
CA GLY A 21 -5.57 8.10 -9.05
C GLY A 21 -5.50 6.68 -8.50
N LYS A 22 -4.32 6.26 -8.08
CA LYS A 22 -4.15 4.93 -7.51
C LYS A 22 -3.79 5.03 -6.04
N VAL A 23 -4.39 4.17 -5.24
CA VAL A 23 -4.09 4.08 -3.82
C VAL A 23 -2.94 3.11 -3.62
N ARG A 24 -1.96 3.51 -2.85
CA ARG A 24 -0.80 2.69 -2.55
C ARG A 24 -0.54 2.68 -1.06
N VAL A 25 -0.01 1.58 -0.59
CA VAL A 25 0.44 1.47 0.80
C VAL A 25 1.95 1.32 0.77
N ILE A 26 2.63 2.19 1.51
CA ILE A 26 4.09 2.13 1.65
C ILE A 26 4.43 1.80 3.09
N CYS A 27 5.53 1.12 3.27
CA CYS A 27 5.96 0.72 4.61
C CYS A 27 7.47 0.56 4.61
N VAL A 28 8.07 0.60 5.81
CA VAL A 28 9.49 0.33 5.96
C VAL A 28 9.79 -1.12 5.58
N THR A 29 8.80 -1.99 5.69
CA THR A 29 8.93 -3.37 5.28
C THR A 29 8.48 -3.53 3.84
N PRO A 30 9.37 -3.93 2.90
CA PRO A 30 8.98 -4.07 1.49
C PRO A 30 7.82 -5.04 1.27
N LYS A 31 7.69 -6.03 2.15
CA LYS A 31 6.62 -7.02 2.04
C LYS A 31 5.23 -6.40 2.21
N HIS A 32 5.15 -5.24 2.84
CA HIS A 32 3.88 -4.58 3.10
C HIS A 32 3.48 -3.59 2.03
N LYS A 33 4.33 -3.39 1.04
CA LYS A 33 4.00 -2.49 -0.06
C LYS A 33 2.84 -3.06 -0.86
N GLN A 34 1.89 -2.19 -1.16
CA GLN A 34 0.69 -2.59 -1.88
C GLN A 34 0.34 -1.53 -2.90
N VAL A 35 -0.31 -1.95 -3.95
CA VAL A 35 -0.82 -1.07 -4.99
C VAL A 35 -2.23 -1.52 -5.31
N GLN A 36 -3.16 -0.56 -5.34
CA GLN A 36 -4.52 -0.86 -5.75
C GLN A 36 -4.54 -1.04 -7.28
N GLY A 37 -4.93 -2.20 -7.68
CA GLY A 37 -4.91 -2.50 -9.10
C GLY A 37 -6.22 -2.86 -9.68
#